data_810934325bcb7c4237d03b796f68b524
#
_entry.id   810934325bcb7c4237d03b796f68b524
#
_cell.length_a   1.000
_cell.length_b   1.000
_cell.length_c   1.000
_cell.angle_alpha   90.00
_cell.angle_beta   90.00
_cell.angle_gamma   90.00
#
_symmetry.space_group_name_H-M   'P 1'
#
loop_
_entity.id
_entity.type
_entity.pdbx_description
1 polymer ?
#
loop_
_entity_poly.entity_id
_entity_poly.type
_entity_poly.pdbx_seq_one_letter_code
_entity_poly.pdbx_strand_id
1 'polypeptide(L)'
;MNFFMYIDGYCERLEPGFWDEPLNAISNLAFLIAAILMGVRLKGANLPLARGMVAILASIAVGSFLLHTYAMAWSSAADVAPIMAFILLYVFASVKDYMNLRPLWAFLSVLLFFVYKILMRLISPHRCGLRQG
;
A
#
# COMPACT_ATOMS: atom_id res chain seq x y z
N MET A 1 8.64 20.23 -3.42
CA MET A 1 8.24 18.92 -3.99
C MET A 1 7.04 19.17 -4.88
N ASN A 2 7.17 19.00 -6.22
CA ASN A 2 6.03 19.20 -7.13
C ASN A 2 5.12 17.97 -7.08
N PHE A 3 3.97 18.09 -6.45
CA PHE A 3 2.96 17.02 -6.34
C PHE A 3 2.41 16.57 -7.70
N PHE A 4 2.52 17.38 -8.72
CA PHE A 4 2.06 17.12 -10.10
C PHE A 4 3.18 16.65 -11.03
N MET A 5 4.35 16.28 -10.47
CA MET A 5 5.43 15.69 -11.27
C MET A 5 5.01 14.30 -11.74
N TYR A 6 5.15 14.06 -13.03
CA TYR A 6 4.90 12.75 -13.64
C TYR A 6 5.94 11.72 -13.15
N ILE A 7 5.50 10.52 -12.88
CA ILE A 7 6.34 9.40 -12.45
C ILE A 7 6.19 8.27 -13.47
N ASP A 8 7.27 7.92 -14.14
CA ASP A 8 7.38 6.75 -14.98
C ASP A 8 8.20 5.69 -14.23
N GLY A 9 7.53 4.72 -13.66
CA GLY A 9 8.16 3.67 -12.83
C GLY A 9 7.82 2.25 -13.27
N TYR A 10 6.95 2.08 -14.27
CA TYR A 10 6.43 0.77 -14.69
C TYR A 10 6.70 0.51 -16.16
N CYS A 11 7.19 -0.70 -16.47
CA CYS A 11 7.52 -1.12 -17.84
C CYS A 11 6.31 -1.24 -18.78
N GLU A 12 5.09 -1.28 -18.24
CA GLU A 12 3.85 -1.34 -19.02
C GLU A 12 3.54 0.01 -19.68
N ARG A 13 3.95 1.11 -19.05
CA ARG A 13 3.70 2.47 -19.52
C ARG A 13 4.65 2.83 -20.65
N LEU A 14 4.09 3.11 -21.83
CA LEU A 14 4.84 3.51 -23.02
C LEU A 14 4.71 5.02 -23.31
N GLU A 15 3.58 5.63 -22.93
CA GLU A 15 3.27 7.04 -23.15
C GLU A 15 2.54 7.63 -21.92
N PRO A 16 2.44 8.96 -21.79
CA PRO A 16 1.71 9.62 -20.70
C PRO A 16 0.19 9.63 -20.95
N GLY A 17 -0.46 8.46 -20.96
CA GLY A 17 -1.90 8.30 -21.14
C GLY A 17 -2.60 7.80 -19.87
N PHE A 18 -3.93 7.97 -19.81
CA PHE A 18 -4.75 7.52 -18.68
C PHE A 18 -4.84 5.98 -18.59
N TRP A 19 -4.80 5.29 -19.74
CA TRP A 19 -4.92 3.85 -19.86
C TRP A 19 -3.61 3.17 -20.31
N ASP A 20 -2.45 3.73 -19.97
CA ASP A 20 -1.17 3.16 -20.39
C ASP A 20 -0.70 2.00 -19.52
N GLU A 21 -1.35 1.76 -18.39
CA GLU A 21 -1.11 0.61 -17.52
C GLU A 21 -2.43 -0.15 -17.22
N PRO A 22 -3.13 -0.69 -18.25
CA PRO A 22 -4.46 -1.27 -18.07
C PRO A 22 -4.45 -2.53 -17.21
N LEU A 23 -3.43 -3.37 -17.32
CA LEU A 23 -3.32 -4.60 -16.52
C LEU A 23 -3.09 -4.28 -15.04
N ASN A 24 -2.20 -3.32 -14.76
CA ASN A 24 -1.98 -2.86 -13.39
C ASN A 24 -3.22 -2.19 -12.80
N ALA A 25 -3.88 -1.32 -13.56
CA ALA A 25 -5.10 -0.64 -13.11
C ALA A 25 -6.24 -1.65 -12.81
N ILE A 26 -6.47 -2.63 -13.70
CA ILE A 26 -7.55 -3.62 -13.54
C ILE A 26 -7.23 -4.63 -12.43
N SER A 27 -5.97 -5.04 -12.28
CA SER A 27 -5.56 -6.00 -11.23
C SER A 27 -5.88 -5.50 -9.82
N ASN A 28 -5.91 -4.18 -9.61
CA ASN A 28 -6.27 -3.57 -8.33
C ASN A 28 -7.73 -3.79 -7.94
N LEU A 29 -8.60 -4.16 -8.89
CA LEU A 29 -9.98 -4.57 -8.60
C LEU A 29 -10.03 -5.79 -7.67
N ALA A 30 -9.01 -6.66 -7.71
CA ALA A 30 -8.91 -7.80 -6.80
C ALA A 30 -8.85 -7.37 -5.33
N PHE A 31 -8.14 -6.30 -5.01
CA PHE A 31 -8.10 -5.74 -3.64
C PHE A 31 -9.45 -5.19 -3.22
N LEU A 32 -10.17 -4.53 -4.13
CA LEU A 32 -11.51 -4.02 -3.84
C LEU A 32 -12.51 -5.16 -3.59
N ILE A 33 -12.50 -6.20 -4.42
CA ILE A 33 -13.32 -7.39 -4.23
C ILE A 33 -13.01 -8.06 -2.90
N ALA A 34 -11.72 -8.25 -2.57
CA ALA A 34 -11.31 -8.81 -1.30
C ALA A 34 -11.80 -7.97 -0.11
N ALA A 35 -11.69 -6.64 -0.18
CA ALA A 35 -12.17 -5.74 0.86
C ALA A 35 -13.70 -5.86 1.05
N ILE A 36 -14.47 -5.92 -0.02
CA ILE A 36 -15.93 -6.08 0.02
C ILE A 36 -16.29 -7.43 0.66
N LEU A 37 -15.70 -8.53 0.19
CA LEU A 37 -15.97 -9.87 0.70
C LEU A 37 -15.64 -9.99 2.19
N MET A 38 -14.49 -9.48 2.61
CA MET A 38 -14.08 -9.47 4.02
C MET A 38 -14.97 -8.54 4.85
N GLY A 39 -15.34 -7.39 4.33
CA GLY A 39 -16.28 -6.47 4.97
C GLY A 39 -17.64 -7.09 5.24
N VAL A 40 -18.17 -7.85 4.26
CA VAL A 40 -19.41 -8.61 4.43
C VAL A 40 -19.28 -9.69 5.51
N ARG A 41 -18.17 -10.43 5.52
CA ARG A 41 -17.90 -11.48 6.54
C ARG A 41 -17.73 -10.93 7.95
N LEU A 42 -17.26 -9.69 8.08
CA LEU A 42 -17.08 -9.01 9.37
C LEU A 42 -18.35 -8.33 9.89
N LYS A 43 -19.47 -8.40 9.18
CA LYS A 43 -20.76 -7.88 9.68
C LYS A 43 -21.15 -8.61 10.96
N GLY A 44 -21.40 -7.83 12.02
CA GLY A 44 -21.74 -8.37 13.35
C GLY A 44 -20.57 -8.82 14.21
N ALA A 45 -19.37 -8.98 13.65
CA ALA A 45 -18.19 -9.31 14.46
C ALA A 45 -17.60 -8.07 15.14
N ASN A 46 -17.26 -8.17 16.42
CA ASN A 46 -16.61 -7.08 17.16
C ASN A 46 -15.07 -7.18 17.03
N LEU A 47 -14.55 -6.99 15.82
CA LEU A 47 -13.14 -7.09 15.47
C LEU A 47 -12.64 -5.77 14.88
N PRO A 48 -12.31 -4.76 15.72
CA PRO A 48 -11.98 -3.41 15.25
C PRO A 48 -10.73 -3.38 14.37
N LEU A 49 -9.68 -4.15 14.70
CA LEU A 49 -8.46 -4.20 13.90
C LEU A 49 -8.73 -4.80 12.51
N ALA A 50 -9.50 -5.87 12.42
CA ALA A 50 -9.86 -6.47 11.13
C ALA A 50 -10.71 -5.52 10.27
N ARG A 51 -11.63 -4.77 10.87
CA ARG A 51 -12.39 -3.72 10.16
C ARG A 51 -11.49 -2.60 9.66
N GLY A 52 -10.52 -2.17 10.48
CA GLY A 52 -9.50 -1.20 10.07
C GLY A 52 -8.69 -1.70 8.87
N MET A 53 -8.24 -2.95 8.89
CA MET A 53 -7.51 -3.57 7.78
C MET A 53 -8.35 -3.62 6.49
N VAL A 54 -9.64 -3.95 6.58
CA VAL A 54 -10.55 -3.95 5.41
C VAL A 54 -10.71 -2.55 4.83
N ALA A 55 -10.86 -1.53 5.68
CA ALA A 55 -10.97 -0.15 5.22
C ALA A 55 -9.68 0.32 4.53
N ILE A 56 -8.51 -0.01 5.10
CA ILE A 56 -7.22 0.30 4.48
C ILE A 56 -7.03 -0.48 3.18
N LEU A 57 -7.45 -1.75 3.10
CA LEU A 57 -7.39 -2.55 1.87
C LEU A 57 -8.22 -1.92 0.74
N ALA A 58 -9.41 -1.41 1.05
CA ALA A 58 -10.21 -0.65 0.09
C ALA A 58 -9.49 0.64 -0.37
N SER A 59 -8.82 1.33 0.54
CA SER A 59 -8.03 2.53 0.22
C SER A 59 -6.83 2.20 -0.68
N ILE A 60 -6.19 1.02 -0.49
CA ILE A 60 -5.12 0.53 -1.38
C ILE A 60 -5.67 0.35 -2.80
N ALA A 61 -6.82 -0.29 -2.96
CA ALA A 61 -7.43 -0.51 -4.27
C ALA A 61 -7.65 0.81 -5.03
N VAL A 62 -8.16 1.84 -4.33
CA VAL A 62 -8.39 3.16 -4.92
C VAL A 62 -7.07 3.89 -5.19
N GLY A 63 -6.15 3.93 -4.23
CA GLY A 63 -4.86 4.60 -4.36
C GLY A 63 -4.02 4.03 -5.49
N SER A 64 -3.96 2.70 -5.59
CA SER A 64 -3.21 2.00 -6.62
C SER A 64 -3.85 2.21 -8.02
N PHE A 65 -5.18 2.16 -8.12
CA PHE A 65 -5.85 2.52 -9.36
C PHE A 65 -5.51 3.96 -9.82
N LEU A 66 -5.50 4.92 -8.89
CA LEU A 66 -5.14 6.31 -9.18
C LEU A 66 -3.67 6.44 -9.63
N LEU A 67 -2.75 5.68 -9.04
CA LEU A 67 -1.35 5.68 -9.48
C LEU A 67 -1.22 5.17 -10.91
N HIS A 68 -1.84 4.04 -11.24
CA HIS A 68 -1.73 3.42 -12.55
C HIS A 68 -2.51 4.16 -13.67
N THR A 69 -3.38 5.09 -13.30
CA THR A 69 -4.09 5.94 -14.27
C THR A 69 -3.45 7.32 -14.44
N TYR A 70 -3.13 8.01 -13.34
CA TYR A 70 -2.60 9.38 -13.39
C TYR A 70 -1.08 9.46 -13.40
N ALA A 71 -0.36 8.50 -12.81
CA ALA A 71 1.10 8.44 -12.69
C ALA A 71 1.76 9.75 -12.22
N MET A 72 1.19 10.37 -11.20
CA MET A 72 1.70 11.61 -10.61
C MET A 72 2.25 11.36 -9.19
N ALA A 73 3.08 12.27 -8.69
CA ALA A 73 3.67 12.16 -7.35
C ALA A 73 2.61 12.06 -6.24
N TRP A 74 1.48 12.78 -6.35
CA TRP A 74 0.37 12.68 -5.40
C TRP A 74 -0.33 11.32 -5.44
N SER A 75 -0.53 10.74 -6.63
CA SER A 75 -1.16 9.42 -6.76
C SER A 75 -0.24 8.30 -6.27
N SER A 76 1.08 8.45 -6.42
CA SER A 76 2.07 7.55 -5.79
C SER A 76 2.00 7.62 -4.26
N ALA A 77 1.82 8.80 -3.69
CA ALA A 77 1.62 8.92 -2.24
C ALA A 77 0.29 8.29 -1.79
N ALA A 78 -0.78 8.44 -2.58
CA ALA A 78 -2.08 7.85 -2.32
C ALA A 78 -2.06 6.31 -2.39
N ASP A 79 -1.17 5.72 -3.17
CA ASP A 79 -0.94 4.28 -3.25
C ASP A 79 -0.07 3.78 -2.07
N VAL A 80 1.11 4.38 -1.89
CA VAL A 80 2.11 3.91 -0.94
C VAL A 80 1.67 4.09 0.52
N ALA A 81 0.99 5.19 0.85
CA ALA A 81 0.61 5.48 2.22
C ALA A 81 -0.35 4.43 2.83
N PRO A 82 -1.45 4.02 2.18
CA PRO A 82 -2.31 2.98 2.73
C PRO A 82 -1.65 1.60 2.73
N ILE A 83 -0.78 1.27 1.77
CA ILE A 83 0.01 0.02 1.81
C ILE A 83 0.87 -0.01 3.07
N MET A 84 1.59 1.07 3.37
CA MET A 84 2.40 1.15 4.58
C MET A 84 1.55 1.04 5.84
N ALA A 85 0.42 1.74 5.89
CA ALA A 85 -0.52 1.66 7.01
C ALA A 85 -1.06 0.23 7.21
N PHE A 86 -1.38 -0.49 6.12
CA PHE A 86 -1.81 -1.87 6.18
C PHE A 86 -0.74 -2.78 6.79
N ILE A 87 0.51 -2.66 6.32
CA ILE A 87 1.63 -3.47 6.82
C ILE A 87 1.87 -3.21 8.31
N LEU A 88 1.89 -1.94 8.74
CA LEU A 88 2.10 -1.59 10.15
C LEU A 88 0.97 -2.11 11.04
N LEU A 89 -0.28 -1.99 10.59
CA LEU A 89 -1.44 -2.51 11.32
C LEU A 89 -1.43 -4.04 11.37
N TYR A 90 -1.02 -4.69 10.28
CA TYR A 90 -0.88 -6.15 10.22
C TYR A 90 0.20 -6.65 11.19
N VAL A 91 1.37 -6.01 11.23
CA VAL A 91 2.44 -6.35 12.19
C VAL A 91 1.95 -6.18 13.61
N PHE A 92 1.25 -5.08 13.92
CA PHE A 92 0.69 -4.82 15.23
C PHE A 92 -0.32 -5.90 15.63
N ALA A 93 -1.28 -6.21 14.77
CA ALA A 93 -2.32 -7.20 15.02
C ALA A 93 -1.72 -8.61 15.19
N SER A 94 -0.73 -8.96 14.37
CA SER A 94 -0.06 -10.27 14.47
C SER A 94 0.63 -10.46 15.80
N VAL A 95 1.34 -9.48 16.29
CA VAL A 95 2.05 -9.58 17.59
C VAL A 95 1.06 -9.55 18.76
N LYS A 96 0.06 -8.68 18.70
CA LYS A 96 -0.92 -8.51 19.78
C LYS A 96 -1.91 -9.67 19.86
N ASP A 97 -2.56 -10.00 18.73
CA ASP A 97 -3.72 -10.90 18.73
C ASP A 97 -3.35 -12.34 18.42
N TYR A 98 -2.37 -12.58 17.53
CA TYR A 98 -1.93 -13.93 17.16
C TYR A 98 -0.87 -14.48 18.14
N MET A 99 0.16 -13.68 18.47
CA MET A 99 1.20 -14.08 19.42
C MET A 99 0.78 -13.84 20.89
N ASN A 100 -0.36 -13.20 21.11
CA ASN A 100 -0.92 -12.87 22.43
C ASN A 100 0.08 -12.16 23.36
N LEU A 101 0.89 -11.27 22.80
CA LEU A 101 1.87 -10.48 23.53
C LEU A 101 1.28 -9.16 24.02
N ARG A 102 1.92 -8.55 25.02
CA ARG A 102 1.51 -7.25 25.53
C ARG A 102 1.55 -6.20 24.39
N PRO A 103 0.63 -5.23 24.37
CA PRO A 103 0.60 -4.19 23.34
C PRO A 103 1.92 -3.44 23.15
N LEU A 104 2.71 -3.32 24.22
CA LEU A 104 4.05 -2.71 24.16
C LEU A 104 4.96 -3.41 23.14
N TRP A 105 4.98 -4.76 23.12
CA TRP A 105 5.78 -5.51 22.17
C TRP A 105 5.27 -5.36 20.73
N ALA A 106 3.96 -5.22 20.55
CA ALA A 106 3.38 -4.92 19.26
C ALA A 106 3.83 -3.55 18.74
N PHE A 107 3.82 -2.52 19.59
CA PHE A 107 4.35 -1.19 19.23
C PHE A 107 5.85 -1.21 18.93
N LEU A 108 6.65 -1.91 19.71
CA LEU A 108 8.08 -2.05 19.46
C LEU A 108 8.37 -2.76 18.13
N SER A 109 7.59 -3.79 17.79
CA SER A 109 7.71 -4.49 16.50
C SER A 109 7.38 -3.59 15.31
N VAL A 110 6.35 -2.77 15.42
CA VAL A 110 5.99 -1.76 14.41
C VAL A 110 7.10 -0.73 14.25
N LEU A 111 7.63 -0.22 15.36
CA LEU A 111 8.73 0.76 15.34
C LEU A 111 9.98 0.16 14.70
N LEU A 112 10.36 -1.06 15.08
CA LEU A 112 11.51 -1.76 14.51
C LEU A 112 11.35 -1.99 13.01
N PHE A 113 10.16 -2.40 12.57
CA PHE A 113 9.86 -2.57 11.15
C PHE A 113 9.97 -1.24 10.39
N PHE A 114 9.47 -0.15 10.96
CA PHE A 114 9.52 1.17 10.34
C PHE A 114 10.99 1.65 10.20
N VAL A 115 11.79 1.51 11.25
CA VAL A 115 13.22 1.83 11.22
C VAL A 115 13.95 0.98 10.19
N TYR A 116 13.67 -0.33 10.14
CA TYR A 116 14.22 -1.22 9.12
C TYR A 116 13.90 -0.75 7.70
N LYS A 117 12.67 -0.35 7.42
CA LYS A 117 12.27 0.16 6.09
C LYS A 117 13.00 1.44 5.71
N ILE A 118 13.20 2.37 6.66
CA ILE A 118 13.98 3.59 6.43
C ILE A 118 15.42 3.24 6.14
N LEU A 119 16.03 2.38 6.94
CA LEU A 119 17.42 1.97 6.78
C LEU A 119 17.66 1.30 5.42
N MET A 120 16.79 0.37 5.03
CA MET A 120 16.86 -0.30 3.73
C MET A 120 16.73 0.68 2.56
N ARG A 121 15.89 1.71 2.68
CA ARG A 121 15.76 2.75 1.67
C ARG A 121 17.05 3.60 1.54
N LEU A 122 17.76 3.82 2.63
CA LEU A 122 19.03 4.58 2.63
C LEU A 122 20.19 3.75 2.05
N ILE A 123 20.20 2.42 2.31
CA ILE A 123 21.28 1.52 1.86
C ILE A 123 21.07 1.10 0.38
N SER A 124 19.85 0.93 -0.05
CA SER A 124 19.50 0.55 -1.43
C SER A 124 18.73 1.68 -2.12
N PRO A 125 19.39 2.75 -2.56
CA PRO A 125 18.75 3.71 -3.43
C PRO A 125 18.34 2.99 -4.71
N HIS A 126 17.03 2.99 -5.02
CA HIS A 126 16.49 2.41 -6.25
C HIS A 126 17.25 2.99 -7.45
N ARG A 127 18.12 2.19 -8.02
CA ARG A 127 18.63 2.43 -9.38
C ARG A 127 17.49 1.99 -10.33
N CYS A 128 16.56 2.89 -10.57
CA CYS A 128 15.75 2.80 -11.77
C CYS A 128 16.74 2.94 -12.92
N GLY A 129 16.91 1.87 -13.70
CA GLY A 129 17.82 1.90 -14.84
C GLY A 129 17.37 3.02 -15.77
N LEU A 130 18.18 4.07 -15.86
CA LEU A 130 18.09 5.06 -16.90
C LEU A 130 18.22 4.31 -18.24
N ARG A 131 17.09 4.08 -18.90
CA ARG A 131 17.09 3.78 -20.31
C ARG A 131 17.45 5.09 -21.03
N GLN A 132 18.76 5.34 -21.12
CA GLN A 132 19.28 6.28 -22.09
C GLN A 132 19.26 5.55 -23.44
N GLY A 133 18.38 5.97 -24.33
CA GLY A 133 18.35 5.64 -25.73
C GLY A 133 18.14 6.93 -26.49
#